data_a60f09bc487de1a0419f2f0122ba2387
#
_entry.id   a60f09bc487de1a0419f2f0122ba2387
#
_cell.length_a   1.000
_cell.length_b   1.000
_cell.length_c   1.000
_cell.angle_alpha   90.00
_cell.angle_beta   90.00
_cell.angle_gamma   90.00
#
_symmetry.space_group_name_H-M   'P 1'
#
loop_
_entity.id
_entity.type
_entity.pdbx_description
1 polymer ?
#
loop_
_entity_poly.entity_id
_entity_poly.type
_entity_poly.pdbx_seq_one_letter_code
_entity_poly.pdbx_strand_id
1 'polypeptide(L)'
;MSKPLRIVFAGTPDFAAQHLAALLSSEHEVIAVYTQPDRPAGRGKKLTASPVKTIALEHNIPVYQPENFKSDEAKQALAALNADIMVVVAYGLLLPQAVLDTPKLGCINVHGSILPRWRGAAPIQRSIWAGDAETGVTIMQMDIGLDTGDMLKIATLPIDTSDTSATMYDKLAQLGPVALVECLADIAAGTAIAIKQDDERANYAKKLSKEEARINWQDDAEHIERCVRAFNPWPMSHFEVAENSIKVWQSRVEASSHDAPAGTILKADKSGIYVATGHGSLVLEHIQIPGKKAMPVQDVLNARAAWFEVGSVLS
;
A
#
# COMPACT_ATOMS: atom_id res chain seq x y z
N MET A 1 36.03 5.33 -6.13
CA MET A 1 34.90 5.05 -5.22
C MET A 1 34.13 6.35 -5.03
N SER A 2 32.79 6.32 -5.18
CA SER A 2 31.94 7.49 -4.92
C SER A 2 31.96 7.84 -3.44
N LYS A 3 31.79 9.14 -3.12
CA LYS A 3 31.74 9.58 -1.72
C LYS A 3 30.41 9.17 -1.11
N PRO A 4 30.40 8.60 0.11
CA PRO A 4 29.15 8.33 0.84
C PRO A 4 28.30 9.58 0.98
N LEU A 5 26.97 9.43 0.76
CA LEU A 5 26.01 10.51 0.91
C LEU A 5 25.60 10.68 2.37
N ARG A 6 25.40 11.94 2.78
CA ARG A 6 24.77 12.30 4.04
C ARG A 6 23.27 12.36 3.83
N ILE A 7 22.53 11.45 4.42
CA ILE A 7 21.10 11.22 4.17
C ILE A 7 20.27 11.67 5.37
N VAL A 8 19.24 12.48 5.12
CA VAL A 8 18.09 12.61 6.01
C VAL A 8 17.01 11.66 5.51
N PHE A 9 16.55 10.77 6.37
CA PHE A 9 15.48 9.84 6.05
C PHE A 9 14.15 10.31 6.64
N ALA A 10 13.09 10.30 5.85
CA ALA A 10 11.74 10.62 6.30
C ALA A 10 10.77 9.49 5.97
N GLY A 11 10.12 8.95 6.98
CA GLY A 11 9.18 7.86 6.84
C GLY A 11 8.49 7.51 8.14
N THR A 12 7.46 6.67 8.07
CA THR A 12 6.66 6.38 9.26
C THR A 12 6.37 4.89 9.44
N PRO A 13 5.65 4.16 8.53
CA PRO A 13 5.24 2.78 8.75
C PRO A 13 6.38 1.78 8.56
N ASP A 14 6.06 0.51 8.77
CA ASP A 14 7.01 -0.60 8.62
C ASP A 14 7.65 -0.65 7.23
N PHE A 15 6.90 -0.36 6.18
CA PHE A 15 7.43 -0.25 4.82
C PHE A 15 8.63 0.73 4.75
N ALA A 16 8.49 1.90 5.35
CA ALA A 16 9.55 2.88 5.44
C ALA A 16 10.71 2.39 6.32
N ALA A 17 10.40 1.73 7.43
CA ALA A 17 11.40 1.18 8.35
C ALA A 17 12.33 0.17 7.66
N GLN A 18 11.81 -0.65 6.75
CA GLN A 18 12.62 -1.60 5.98
C GLN A 18 13.57 -0.89 5.01
N HIS A 19 13.18 0.24 4.45
CA HIS A 19 14.07 1.08 3.64
C HIS A 19 15.17 1.73 4.49
N LEU A 20 14.81 2.24 5.67
CA LEU A 20 15.79 2.78 6.61
C LEU A 20 16.81 1.72 7.01
N ALA A 21 16.38 0.51 7.35
CA ALA A 21 17.28 -0.59 7.68
C ALA A 21 18.28 -0.90 6.56
N ALA A 22 17.84 -0.88 5.30
CA ALA A 22 18.72 -1.07 4.15
C ALA A 22 19.74 0.06 4.00
N LEU A 23 19.35 1.31 4.26
CA LEU A 23 20.27 2.44 4.22
C LEU A 23 21.32 2.35 5.33
N LEU A 24 20.95 1.88 6.52
CA LEU A 24 21.88 1.68 7.64
C LEU A 24 22.90 0.59 7.36
N SER A 25 22.61 -0.37 6.49
CA SER A 25 23.53 -1.41 6.03
C SER A 25 24.32 -1.01 4.78
N SER A 26 24.05 0.17 4.21
CA SER A 26 24.76 0.70 3.04
C SER A 26 26.01 1.47 3.42
N GLU A 27 26.76 1.92 2.42
CA GLU A 27 27.93 2.78 2.59
C GLU A 27 27.57 4.23 2.98
N HIS A 28 26.30 4.62 2.88
CA HIS A 28 25.85 5.98 3.15
C HIS A 28 25.61 6.21 4.64
N GLU A 29 25.62 7.48 5.04
CA GLU A 29 25.40 7.90 6.43
C GLU A 29 24.00 8.49 6.59
N VAL A 30 23.16 7.86 7.41
CA VAL A 30 21.88 8.43 7.84
C VAL A 30 22.14 9.33 9.05
N ILE A 31 22.08 10.65 8.82
CA ILE A 31 22.42 11.67 9.83
C ILE A 31 21.25 12.06 10.73
N ALA A 32 20.03 11.89 10.25
CA ALA A 32 18.81 12.21 10.98
C ALA A 32 17.63 11.48 10.38
N VAL A 33 16.61 11.28 11.19
CA VAL A 33 15.34 10.66 10.80
C VAL A 33 14.18 11.59 11.12
N TYR A 34 13.30 11.77 10.15
CA TYR A 34 12.01 12.45 10.29
C TYR A 34 10.90 11.41 10.25
N THR A 35 9.97 11.50 11.18
CA THR A 35 8.82 10.58 11.26
C THR A 35 7.62 11.31 11.85
N GLN A 36 6.43 10.79 11.64
CA GLN A 36 5.21 11.35 12.23
C GLN A 36 5.28 11.33 13.76
N PRO A 37 4.63 12.28 14.44
CA PRO A 37 4.49 12.24 15.89
C PRO A 37 3.91 10.91 16.39
N ASP A 38 4.29 10.50 17.60
CA ASP A 38 3.74 9.32 18.25
C ASP A 38 2.22 9.42 18.32
N ARG A 39 1.52 8.32 18.06
CA ARG A 39 0.06 8.27 18.04
C ARG A 39 -0.48 7.17 18.93
N PRO A 40 -1.68 7.34 19.49
CA PRO A 40 -2.36 6.28 20.22
C PRO A 40 -2.59 5.08 19.29
N ALA A 41 -2.15 3.89 19.71
CA ALA A 41 -2.32 2.65 18.97
C ALA A 41 -2.72 1.48 19.89
N GLY A 42 -3.35 0.48 19.30
CA GLY A 42 -3.74 -0.75 19.96
C GLY A 42 -4.90 -0.60 20.97
N ARG A 43 -5.16 -1.70 21.67
CA ARG A 43 -6.12 -1.71 22.79
C ARG A 43 -5.55 -0.88 23.94
N GLY A 44 -6.30 0.13 24.41
CA GLY A 44 -5.87 1.05 25.46
C GLY A 44 -5.27 2.37 24.97
N LYS A 45 -5.18 2.59 23.67
CA LYS A 45 -4.75 3.87 23.05
C LYS A 45 -3.45 4.45 23.63
N LYS A 46 -2.48 3.61 23.94
CA LYS A 46 -1.17 4.04 24.42
C LYS A 46 -0.39 4.72 23.26
N LEU A 47 0.27 5.84 23.57
CA LEU A 47 1.17 6.51 22.62
C LEU A 47 2.26 5.55 22.18
N THR A 48 2.37 5.35 20.89
CA THR A 48 3.28 4.39 20.28
C THR A 48 4.18 5.08 19.25
N ALA A 49 5.48 4.81 19.36
CA ALA A 49 6.46 5.25 18.37
C ALA A 49 6.22 4.58 17.02
N SER A 50 6.51 5.30 15.93
CA SER A 50 6.49 4.71 14.60
C SER A 50 7.57 3.62 14.45
N PRO A 51 7.39 2.65 13.55
CA PRO A 51 8.44 1.68 13.23
C PRO A 51 9.78 2.33 12.84
N VAL A 52 9.73 3.44 12.11
CA VAL A 52 10.93 4.21 11.73
C VAL A 52 11.63 4.80 12.96
N LYS A 53 10.88 5.40 13.87
CA LYS A 53 11.45 5.93 15.14
C LYS A 53 12.12 4.84 15.95
N THR A 54 11.51 3.67 16.05
CA THR A 54 12.06 2.53 16.79
C THR A 54 13.44 2.15 16.27
N ILE A 55 13.60 1.99 14.96
CA ILE A 55 14.91 1.68 14.35
C ILE A 55 15.91 2.83 14.57
N ALA A 56 15.49 4.08 14.41
CA ALA A 56 16.36 5.23 14.58
C ALA A 56 16.92 5.29 16.02
N LEU A 57 16.09 5.04 17.03
CA LEU A 57 16.50 5.02 18.44
C LEU A 57 17.47 3.87 18.73
N GLU A 58 17.26 2.70 18.18
CA GLU A 58 18.17 1.55 18.32
C GLU A 58 19.58 1.83 17.75
N HIS A 59 19.67 2.70 16.75
CA HIS A 59 20.93 3.09 16.10
C HIS A 59 21.45 4.46 16.55
N ASN A 60 20.87 5.05 17.58
CA ASN A 60 21.25 6.36 18.12
C ASN A 60 21.22 7.49 17.07
N ILE A 61 20.27 7.45 16.15
CA ILE A 61 20.09 8.47 15.14
C ILE A 61 19.12 9.54 15.68
N PRO A 62 19.44 10.83 15.54
CA PRO A 62 18.52 11.91 15.93
C PRO A 62 17.17 11.80 15.23
N VAL A 63 16.09 11.93 16.00
CA VAL A 63 14.71 11.83 15.53
C VAL A 63 14.02 13.17 15.62
N TYR A 64 13.39 13.59 14.52
CA TYR A 64 12.60 14.80 14.41
C TYR A 64 11.14 14.44 14.08
N GLN A 65 10.21 14.99 14.84
CA GLN A 65 8.77 14.67 14.72
C GLN A 65 7.91 15.93 14.57
N PRO A 66 8.18 16.82 13.58
CA PRO A 66 7.36 17.99 13.38
C PRO A 66 5.96 17.56 12.91
N GLU A 67 4.93 18.32 13.30
CA GLU A 67 3.57 18.10 12.81
C GLU A 67 3.42 18.52 11.33
N ASN A 68 4.21 19.48 10.90
CA ASN A 68 4.27 20.01 9.54
C ASN A 68 5.54 20.84 9.33
N PHE A 69 5.75 21.34 8.12
CA PHE A 69 6.86 22.24 7.77
C PHE A 69 6.41 23.70 7.51
N LYS A 70 5.37 24.16 8.17
CA LYS A 70 4.89 25.55 8.03
C LYS A 70 5.76 26.54 8.75
N SER A 71 6.32 26.18 9.91
CA SER A 71 7.16 27.07 10.71
C SER A 71 8.56 27.25 10.12
N ASP A 72 9.14 28.41 10.31
CA ASP A 72 10.54 28.66 9.93
C ASP A 72 11.51 27.83 10.78
N GLU A 73 11.17 27.54 12.03
CA GLU A 73 11.98 26.69 12.93
C GLU A 73 12.15 25.28 12.36
N ALA A 74 11.08 24.64 11.88
CA ALA A 74 11.14 23.31 11.29
C ALA A 74 12.01 23.30 10.02
N LYS A 75 11.89 24.31 9.17
CA LYS A 75 12.70 24.48 7.96
C LYS A 75 14.18 24.71 8.27
N GLN A 76 14.47 25.57 9.25
CA GLN A 76 15.83 25.87 9.68
C GLN A 76 16.51 24.66 10.34
N ALA A 77 15.78 23.89 11.13
CA ALA A 77 16.29 22.66 11.73
C ALA A 77 16.75 21.65 10.67
N LEU A 78 15.98 21.48 9.59
CA LEU A 78 16.36 20.65 8.46
C LEU A 78 17.59 21.20 7.73
N ALA A 79 17.61 22.49 7.46
CA ALA A 79 18.74 23.15 6.77
C ALA A 79 20.03 23.02 7.56
N ALA A 80 19.99 23.11 8.88
CA ALA A 80 21.15 23.00 9.76
C ALA A 80 21.82 21.61 9.71
N LEU A 81 21.14 20.59 9.26
CA LEU A 81 21.67 19.22 9.11
C LEU A 81 22.66 19.10 7.94
N ASN A 82 22.64 20.01 7.00
CA ASN A 82 23.55 20.01 5.86
C ASN A 82 23.55 18.67 5.09
N ALA A 83 22.37 18.12 4.82
CA ALA A 83 22.21 16.86 4.13
C ALA A 83 22.58 16.97 2.64
N ASP A 84 23.13 15.90 2.08
CA ASP A 84 23.31 15.79 0.64
C ASP A 84 21.97 15.47 -0.06
N ILE A 85 21.18 14.61 0.55
CA ILE A 85 19.89 14.18 -0.01
C ILE A 85 18.92 13.82 1.12
N MET A 86 17.63 14.01 0.84
CA MET A 86 16.56 13.52 1.70
C MET A 86 15.83 12.36 1.01
N VAL A 87 15.72 11.23 1.69
CA VAL A 87 15.00 10.06 1.21
C VAL A 87 13.66 9.98 1.92
N VAL A 88 12.58 10.01 1.16
CA VAL A 88 11.21 10.03 1.66
C VAL A 88 10.51 8.72 1.30
N VAL A 89 10.03 8.00 2.28
CA VAL A 89 9.29 6.74 2.11
C VAL A 89 8.08 6.73 3.02
N ALA A 90 6.89 6.90 2.46
CA ALA A 90 5.63 6.89 3.22
C ALA A 90 5.70 7.77 4.48
N TYR A 91 6.12 9.02 4.32
CA TYR A 91 6.27 9.96 5.44
C TYR A 91 4.92 10.51 5.94
N GLY A 92 4.05 10.87 5.02
CA GLY A 92 2.70 11.35 5.34
C GLY A 92 2.59 12.85 5.60
N LEU A 93 3.64 13.63 5.34
CA LEU A 93 3.60 15.09 5.37
C LEU A 93 3.85 15.67 3.98
N LEU A 94 3.16 16.76 3.69
CA LEU A 94 3.47 17.58 2.52
C LEU A 94 4.77 18.36 2.74
N LEU A 95 5.66 18.31 1.76
CA LEU A 95 6.92 19.01 1.78
C LEU A 95 6.80 20.28 0.91
N PRO A 96 6.89 21.50 1.50
CA PRO A 96 6.89 22.72 0.73
C PRO A 96 8.17 22.86 -0.09
N GLN A 97 8.14 23.72 -1.10
CA GLN A 97 9.27 23.93 -2.01
C GLN A 97 10.58 24.22 -1.27
N ALA A 98 10.52 25.03 -0.22
CA ALA A 98 11.69 25.37 0.59
C ALA A 98 12.35 24.12 1.23
N VAL A 99 11.56 23.13 1.61
CA VAL A 99 12.08 21.83 2.13
C VAL A 99 12.65 20.98 1.01
N LEU A 100 11.96 20.90 -0.14
CA LEU A 100 12.44 20.16 -1.30
C LEU A 100 13.80 20.68 -1.82
N ASP A 101 14.05 21.98 -1.72
CA ASP A 101 15.27 22.63 -2.18
C ASP A 101 16.40 22.61 -1.14
N THR A 102 16.12 22.21 0.09
CA THR A 102 17.09 22.29 1.19
C THR A 102 18.26 21.29 1.04
N PRO A 103 18.07 19.98 0.78
CA PRO A 103 19.19 19.10 0.53
C PRO A 103 19.89 19.44 -0.79
N LYS A 104 21.20 19.28 -0.85
CA LYS A 104 22.02 19.63 -2.03
C LYS A 104 21.54 18.94 -3.32
N LEU A 105 21.12 17.67 -3.20
CA LEU A 105 20.62 16.85 -4.32
C LEU A 105 19.09 16.72 -4.28
N GLY A 106 18.41 17.54 -3.47
CA GLY A 106 16.96 17.51 -3.33
C GLY A 106 16.45 16.33 -2.53
N CYS A 107 15.19 15.99 -2.77
CA CYS A 107 14.48 14.91 -2.11
C CYS A 107 14.07 13.85 -3.13
N ILE A 108 14.24 12.59 -2.78
CA ILE A 108 13.75 11.45 -3.57
C ILE A 108 12.70 10.67 -2.78
N ASN A 109 11.77 10.04 -3.49
CA ASN A 109 10.69 9.27 -2.90
C ASN A 109 10.66 7.86 -3.48
N VAL A 110 10.36 6.89 -2.64
CA VAL A 110 10.04 5.52 -3.09
C VAL A 110 8.53 5.40 -3.20
N HIS A 111 8.02 5.30 -4.42
CA HIS A 111 6.60 5.18 -4.69
C HIS A 111 6.23 3.76 -5.10
N GLY A 112 5.16 3.20 -4.55
CA GLY A 112 4.74 1.81 -4.73
C GLY A 112 3.96 1.56 -6.01
N SER A 113 4.40 2.12 -7.14
CA SER A 113 3.85 1.85 -8.48
C SER A 113 4.90 2.04 -9.56
N ILE A 114 4.56 1.62 -10.77
CA ILE A 114 5.33 1.93 -12.01
C ILE A 114 4.80 3.25 -12.56
N LEU A 115 5.36 4.38 -12.11
CA LEU A 115 4.96 5.71 -12.54
C LEU A 115 5.13 5.88 -14.07
N PRO A 116 4.29 6.67 -14.72
CA PRO A 116 3.27 7.61 -14.19
C PRO A 116 1.95 6.97 -13.77
N ARG A 117 1.83 5.64 -13.88
CA ARG A 117 0.63 4.93 -13.46
C ARG A 117 0.52 4.90 -11.94
N TRP A 118 -0.68 5.15 -11.43
CA TRP A 118 -1.01 5.09 -10.01
C TRP A 118 -0.24 6.10 -9.14
N ARG A 119 -0.19 7.36 -9.57
CA ARG A 119 0.14 8.46 -8.66
C ARG A 119 -0.86 8.49 -7.50
N GLY A 120 -0.44 8.91 -6.31
CA GLY A 120 -1.35 9.15 -5.19
C GLY A 120 -1.28 8.12 -4.08
N ALA A 121 -2.39 7.95 -3.33
CA ALA A 121 -2.37 7.41 -1.99
C ALA A 121 -2.39 5.87 -1.87
N ALA A 122 -2.96 5.15 -2.83
CA ALA A 122 -3.21 3.72 -2.73
C ALA A 122 -2.75 2.92 -3.97
N PRO A 123 -1.50 3.08 -4.42
CA PRO A 123 -1.04 2.47 -5.67
C PRO A 123 -1.04 0.94 -5.63
N ILE A 124 -0.69 0.33 -4.49
CA ILE A 124 -0.64 -1.13 -4.34
C ILE A 124 -2.04 -1.73 -4.52
N GLN A 125 -3.02 -1.17 -3.83
CA GLN A 125 -4.39 -1.65 -3.89
C GLN A 125 -5.00 -1.43 -5.29
N ARG A 126 -4.75 -0.28 -5.90
CA ARG A 126 -5.34 0.04 -7.21
C ARG A 126 -4.78 -0.79 -8.35
N SER A 127 -3.52 -1.19 -8.30
CA SER A 127 -2.96 -2.10 -9.31
C SER A 127 -3.64 -3.47 -9.32
N ILE A 128 -3.92 -4.03 -8.14
CA ILE A 128 -4.65 -5.30 -8.00
C ILE A 128 -6.12 -5.11 -8.40
N TRP A 129 -6.75 -4.08 -7.90
CA TRP A 129 -8.14 -3.71 -8.19
C TRP A 129 -8.41 -3.58 -9.70
N ALA A 130 -7.48 -2.98 -10.43
CA ALA A 130 -7.58 -2.78 -11.88
C ALA A 130 -7.25 -4.04 -12.70
N GLY A 131 -6.64 -5.06 -12.10
CA GLY A 131 -6.21 -6.26 -12.80
C GLY A 131 -4.89 -6.08 -13.58
N ASP A 132 -4.01 -5.20 -13.11
CA ASP A 132 -2.69 -5.03 -13.72
C ASP A 132 -1.90 -6.35 -13.62
N ALA A 133 -1.14 -6.67 -14.66
CA ALA A 133 -0.32 -7.89 -14.71
C ALA A 133 0.97 -7.74 -13.87
N GLU A 134 1.44 -6.52 -13.68
CA GLU A 134 2.64 -6.20 -12.94
C GLU A 134 2.49 -4.91 -12.15
N THR A 135 3.32 -4.77 -11.13
CA THR A 135 3.51 -3.54 -10.37
C THR A 135 4.98 -3.39 -10.02
N GLY A 136 5.33 -2.44 -9.18
CA GLY A 136 6.71 -2.23 -8.79
C GLY A 136 6.87 -1.02 -7.90
N VAL A 137 8.11 -0.56 -7.81
CA VAL A 137 8.46 0.69 -7.15
C VAL A 137 9.16 1.61 -8.14
N THR A 138 8.91 2.90 -8.00
CA THR A 138 9.63 3.96 -8.70
C THR A 138 10.34 4.82 -7.68
N ILE A 139 11.64 4.99 -7.85
CA ILE A 139 12.41 6.01 -7.14
C ILE A 139 12.34 7.27 -8.01
N MET A 140 11.78 8.35 -7.47
CA MET A 140 11.61 9.58 -8.22
C MET A 140 12.20 10.79 -7.49
N GLN A 141 12.66 11.78 -8.24
CA GLN A 141 12.98 13.10 -7.75
C GLN A 141 11.69 13.81 -7.37
N MET A 142 11.56 14.29 -6.13
CA MET A 142 10.35 14.98 -5.70
C MET A 142 10.30 16.40 -6.24
N ASP A 143 9.13 16.80 -6.67
CA ASP A 143 8.75 18.18 -6.98
C ASP A 143 7.50 18.59 -6.18
N ILE A 144 6.95 19.76 -6.44
CA ILE A 144 5.78 20.26 -5.71
C ILE A 144 4.48 19.53 -6.05
N GLY A 145 4.46 18.76 -7.15
CA GLY A 145 3.30 17.98 -7.58
C GLY A 145 3.15 16.68 -6.81
N LEU A 146 1.98 16.06 -6.95
CA LEU A 146 1.71 14.76 -6.35
C LEU A 146 2.27 13.65 -7.23
N ASP A 147 3.42 13.10 -6.83
CA ASP A 147 4.11 12.00 -7.51
C ASP A 147 4.41 12.27 -9.00
N THR A 148 4.74 13.51 -9.32
CA THR A 148 4.94 14.00 -10.68
C THR A 148 6.40 14.14 -11.10
N GLY A 149 7.32 13.96 -10.17
CA GLY A 149 8.75 14.18 -10.39
C GLY A 149 9.40 13.17 -11.34
N ASP A 150 10.58 13.51 -11.80
CA ASP A 150 11.33 12.67 -12.73
C ASP A 150 11.70 11.33 -12.10
N MET A 151 11.58 10.27 -12.88
CA MET A 151 11.88 8.90 -12.46
C MET A 151 13.38 8.63 -12.58
N LEU A 152 13.99 8.14 -11.50
CA LEU A 152 15.40 7.81 -11.42
C LEU A 152 15.66 6.31 -11.58
N LYS A 153 14.75 5.49 -11.06
CA LYS A 153 14.83 4.03 -11.14
C LYS A 153 13.46 3.41 -11.00
N ILE A 154 13.22 2.35 -11.78
CA ILE A 154 12.01 1.54 -11.69
C ILE A 154 12.43 0.08 -11.48
N ALA A 155 11.80 -0.60 -10.54
CA ALA A 155 11.91 -2.04 -10.34
C ALA A 155 10.52 -2.66 -10.36
N THR A 156 10.33 -3.72 -11.13
CA THR A 156 9.02 -4.34 -11.37
C THR A 156 8.96 -5.78 -10.87
N LEU A 157 7.76 -6.23 -10.58
CA LEU A 157 7.46 -7.62 -10.30
C LEU A 157 6.04 -7.98 -10.77
N PRO A 158 5.77 -9.26 -11.08
CA PRO A 158 4.44 -9.68 -11.49
C PRO A 158 3.45 -9.63 -10.32
N ILE A 159 2.17 -9.42 -10.64
CA ILE A 159 1.06 -9.62 -9.71
C ILE A 159 0.50 -11.01 -9.97
N ASP A 160 0.65 -11.91 -9.03
CA ASP A 160 0.11 -13.26 -9.13
C ASP A 160 -1.39 -13.28 -8.83
N THR A 161 -2.10 -14.27 -9.35
CA THR A 161 -3.55 -14.43 -9.13
C THR A 161 -3.92 -14.64 -7.66
N SER A 162 -2.99 -15.05 -6.83
CA SER A 162 -3.16 -15.22 -5.38
C SER A 162 -2.74 -14.00 -4.56
N ASP A 163 -2.16 -12.97 -5.18
CA ASP A 163 -1.70 -11.79 -4.45
C ASP A 163 -2.86 -10.96 -3.92
N THR A 164 -2.76 -10.63 -2.64
CA THR A 164 -3.56 -9.59 -1.98
C THR A 164 -2.71 -8.33 -1.82
N SER A 165 -3.33 -7.24 -1.39
CA SER A 165 -2.56 -6.04 -1.03
C SER A 165 -1.57 -6.30 0.11
N ALA A 166 -1.90 -7.20 1.06
CA ALA A 166 -0.98 -7.62 2.11
C ALA A 166 0.27 -8.31 1.56
N THR A 167 0.10 -9.31 0.69
CA THR A 167 1.25 -10.04 0.12
C THR A 167 2.07 -9.16 -0.82
N MET A 168 1.41 -8.30 -1.60
CA MET A 168 2.09 -7.37 -2.49
C MET A 168 2.87 -6.31 -1.72
N TYR A 169 2.31 -5.81 -0.62
CA TYR A 169 3.00 -4.91 0.28
C TYR A 169 4.33 -5.52 0.77
N ASP A 170 4.30 -6.79 1.19
CA ASP A 170 5.49 -7.51 1.64
C ASP A 170 6.52 -7.69 0.50
N LYS A 171 6.07 -8.03 -0.69
CA LYS A 171 6.94 -8.15 -1.87
C LYS A 171 7.61 -6.82 -2.23
N LEU A 172 6.87 -5.73 -2.23
CA LEU A 172 7.41 -4.39 -2.51
C LEU A 172 8.31 -3.89 -1.38
N ALA A 173 8.05 -4.28 -0.14
CA ALA A 173 8.91 -3.97 1.00
C ALA A 173 10.29 -4.68 0.94
N GLN A 174 10.42 -5.71 0.13
CA GLN A 174 11.70 -6.36 -0.19
C GLN A 174 12.35 -5.77 -1.44
N LEU A 175 11.57 -5.47 -2.47
CA LEU A 175 12.05 -4.92 -3.73
C LEU A 175 12.52 -3.46 -3.60
N GLY A 176 11.76 -2.65 -2.88
CA GLY A 176 11.98 -1.21 -2.74
C GLY A 176 13.34 -0.85 -2.13
N PRO A 177 13.73 -1.45 -1.01
CA PRO A 177 15.03 -1.17 -0.39
C PRO A 177 16.22 -1.46 -1.32
N VAL A 178 16.18 -2.55 -2.06
CA VAL A 178 17.23 -2.89 -3.04
C VAL A 178 17.31 -1.83 -4.14
N ALA A 179 16.17 -1.48 -4.73
CA ALA A 179 16.10 -0.45 -5.75
C ALA A 179 16.58 0.92 -5.24
N LEU A 180 16.25 1.27 -3.99
CA LEU A 180 16.68 2.52 -3.36
C LEU A 180 18.21 2.57 -3.21
N VAL A 181 18.82 1.53 -2.66
CA VAL A 181 20.29 1.48 -2.48
C VAL A 181 21.02 1.54 -3.81
N GLU A 182 20.55 0.82 -4.81
CA GLU A 182 21.12 0.89 -6.17
C GLU A 182 20.98 2.30 -6.77
N CYS A 183 19.82 2.93 -6.62
CA CYS A 183 19.59 4.29 -7.10
C CYS A 183 20.52 5.31 -6.42
N LEU A 184 20.71 5.19 -5.12
CA LEU A 184 21.63 6.06 -4.37
C LEU A 184 23.09 5.86 -4.79
N ALA A 185 23.49 4.65 -5.15
CA ALA A 185 24.82 4.40 -5.73
C ALA A 185 25.00 5.16 -7.05
N ASP A 186 24.00 5.14 -7.91
CA ASP A 186 24.03 5.88 -9.18
C ASP A 186 24.05 7.39 -8.94
N ILE A 187 23.28 7.89 -7.98
CA ILE A 187 23.29 9.31 -7.61
C ILE A 187 24.66 9.73 -7.08
N ALA A 188 25.24 8.94 -6.18
CA ALA A 188 26.56 9.22 -5.60
C ALA A 188 27.68 9.19 -6.66
N ALA A 189 27.55 8.33 -7.66
CA ALA A 189 28.49 8.23 -8.78
C ALA A 189 28.26 9.30 -9.86
N GLY A 190 27.17 10.06 -9.80
CA GLY A 190 26.79 11.02 -10.84
C GLY A 190 26.31 10.38 -12.15
N THR A 191 25.88 9.11 -12.10
CA THR A 191 25.42 8.33 -13.26
C THR A 191 23.92 8.16 -13.32
N ALA A 192 23.16 8.64 -12.31
CA ALA A 192 21.70 8.58 -12.31
C ALA A 192 21.12 9.38 -13.49
N ILE A 193 20.16 8.79 -14.18
CA ILE A 193 19.47 9.40 -15.32
C ILE A 193 18.02 9.68 -14.91
N ALA A 194 17.64 10.95 -14.91
CA ALA A 194 16.28 11.38 -14.65
C ALA A 194 15.44 11.32 -15.93
N ILE A 195 14.32 10.61 -15.87
CA ILE A 195 13.36 10.49 -16.97
C ILE A 195 12.08 11.16 -16.60
N LYS A 196 11.67 12.17 -17.38
CA LYS A 196 10.41 12.88 -17.17
C LYS A 196 9.23 11.93 -17.34
N GLN A 197 8.24 12.04 -16.44
CA GLN A 197 7.00 11.28 -16.59
C GLN A 197 6.16 11.81 -17.76
N ASP A 198 5.53 10.89 -18.48
CA ASP A 198 4.54 11.21 -19.50
C ASP A 198 3.17 11.42 -18.83
N ASP A 199 2.76 12.66 -18.70
CA ASP A 199 1.51 13.05 -18.02
C ASP A 199 0.26 12.52 -18.73
N GLU A 200 0.31 12.26 -20.03
CA GLU A 200 -0.80 11.69 -20.78
C GLU A 200 -1.09 10.22 -20.38
N ARG A 201 -0.10 9.54 -19.83
CA ARG A 201 -0.20 8.15 -19.35
C ARG A 201 -0.46 8.07 -17.85
N ALA A 202 -0.55 9.19 -17.16
CA ALA A 202 -0.78 9.24 -15.72
C ALA A 202 -2.23 8.91 -15.36
N ASN A 203 -2.40 8.21 -14.26
CA ASN A 203 -3.66 8.06 -13.56
C ASN A 203 -3.43 8.13 -12.05
N TYR A 204 -4.49 8.13 -11.27
CA TYR A 204 -4.42 8.39 -9.84
C TYR A 204 -5.03 7.27 -9.01
N ALA A 205 -4.25 6.81 -8.03
CA ALA A 205 -4.66 5.82 -7.04
C ALA A 205 -5.34 6.53 -5.87
N LYS A 206 -6.65 6.73 -5.98
CA LYS A 206 -7.46 7.36 -4.94
C LYS A 206 -7.41 6.52 -3.66
N LYS A 207 -7.39 7.21 -2.53
CA LYS A 207 -7.49 6.59 -1.21
C LYS A 207 -8.72 5.70 -1.13
N LEU A 208 -8.57 4.53 -0.50
CA LEU A 208 -9.68 3.60 -0.28
C LEU A 208 -10.65 4.13 0.77
N SER A 209 -11.92 3.77 0.63
CA SER A 209 -12.96 4.04 1.60
C SER A 209 -13.62 2.74 2.09
N LYS A 210 -14.26 2.78 3.25
CA LYS A 210 -14.99 1.63 3.78
C LYS A 210 -16.22 1.31 2.94
N GLU A 211 -16.87 2.33 2.41
CA GLU A 211 -18.06 2.22 1.57
C GLU A 211 -17.78 1.46 0.29
N GLU A 212 -16.61 1.69 -0.31
CA GLU A 212 -16.14 1.03 -1.53
C GLU A 212 -15.96 -0.49 -1.36
N ALA A 213 -15.75 -0.95 -0.14
CA ALA A 213 -15.53 -2.35 0.17
C ALA A 213 -16.81 -3.20 0.23
N ARG A 214 -17.97 -2.56 0.26
CA ARG A 214 -19.23 -3.31 0.14
C ARG A 214 -19.33 -3.92 -1.24
N ILE A 215 -19.55 -5.24 -1.30
CA ILE A 215 -19.66 -5.95 -2.58
C ILE A 215 -20.93 -5.50 -3.31
N ASN A 216 -20.74 -5.09 -4.55
CA ASN A 216 -21.84 -4.89 -5.49
C ASN A 216 -21.97 -6.15 -6.36
N TRP A 217 -22.95 -6.97 -6.10
CA TRP A 217 -23.15 -8.24 -6.83
C TRP A 217 -23.50 -8.04 -8.31
N GLN A 218 -23.87 -6.83 -8.73
CA GLN A 218 -24.12 -6.50 -10.14
C GLN A 218 -22.82 -6.39 -10.95
N ASP A 219 -21.69 -6.24 -10.30
CA ASP A 219 -20.39 -6.22 -10.97
C ASP A 219 -20.01 -7.62 -11.47
N ASP A 220 -19.04 -7.69 -12.37
CA ASP A 220 -18.51 -8.96 -12.86
C ASP A 220 -17.78 -9.72 -11.74
N ALA A 221 -17.88 -11.04 -11.74
CA ALA A 221 -17.21 -11.88 -10.76
C ALA A 221 -15.70 -11.65 -10.71
N GLU A 222 -15.06 -11.43 -11.86
CA GLU A 222 -13.63 -11.12 -11.93
C GLU A 222 -13.28 -9.82 -11.23
N HIS A 223 -14.12 -8.78 -11.39
CA HIS A 223 -13.90 -7.51 -10.69
C HIS A 223 -14.08 -7.65 -9.19
N ILE A 224 -15.14 -8.33 -8.74
CA ILE A 224 -15.38 -8.57 -7.31
C ILE A 224 -14.23 -9.37 -6.69
N GLU A 225 -13.74 -10.39 -7.38
CA GLU A 225 -12.58 -11.19 -6.91
C GLU A 225 -11.32 -10.31 -6.73
N ARG A 226 -11.04 -9.42 -7.69
CA ARG A 226 -9.94 -8.46 -7.56
C ARG A 226 -10.14 -7.50 -6.37
N CYS A 227 -11.37 -7.03 -6.13
CA CYS A 227 -11.69 -6.23 -4.96
C CYS A 227 -11.42 -6.97 -3.65
N VAL A 228 -11.78 -8.25 -3.58
CA VAL A 228 -11.48 -9.10 -2.40
C VAL A 228 -9.99 -9.12 -2.11
N ARG A 229 -9.15 -9.30 -3.12
CA ARG A 229 -7.68 -9.28 -2.95
C ARG A 229 -7.14 -7.88 -2.68
N ALA A 230 -7.58 -6.88 -3.41
CA ALA A 230 -7.11 -5.50 -3.30
C ALA A 230 -7.43 -4.89 -1.92
N PHE A 231 -8.57 -5.22 -1.33
CA PHE A 231 -9.02 -4.66 -0.05
C PHE A 231 -8.62 -5.50 1.16
N ASN A 232 -7.85 -6.53 0.97
CA ASN A 232 -7.28 -7.33 2.06
C ASN A 232 -5.86 -6.85 2.38
N PRO A 233 -5.57 -6.35 3.59
CA PRO A 233 -6.31 -6.53 4.84
C PRO A 233 -7.26 -5.36 5.20
N TRP A 234 -7.32 -4.32 4.42
CA TRP A 234 -8.18 -3.17 4.69
C TRP A 234 -8.66 -2.53 3.38
N PRO A 235 -9.95 -2.10 3.29
CA PRO A 235 -10.99 -2.14 4.34
C PRO A 235 -11.71 -3.48 4.49
N MET A 236 -11.42 -4.49 3.71
CA MET A 236 -12.03 -5.81 3.58
C MET A 236 -13.38 -5.79 2.87
N SER A 237 -13.43 -6.45 1.73
CA SER A 237 -14.70 -6.68 1.02
C SER A 237 -15.70 -7.39 1.93
N HIS A 238 -16.95 -6.94 1.90
CA HIS A 238 -18.01 -7.47 2.75
C HIS A 238 -19.37 -7.42 2.09
N PHE A 239 -20.28 -8.21 2.59
CA PHE A 239 -21.70 -8.24 2.24
C PHE A 239 -22.56 -8.42 3.50
N GLU A 240 -23.86 -8.20 3.36
CA GLU A 240 -24.81 -8.35 4.46
C GLU A 240 -25.63 -9.64 4.29
N VAL A 241 -25.80 -10.37 5.40
CA VAL A 241 -26.72 -11.51 5.51
C VAL A 241 -27.20 -11.66 6.95
N ALA A 242 -28.50 -11.93 7.14
CA ALA A 242 -29.11 -12.09 8.46
C ALA A 242 -28.69 -10.97 9.45
N GLU A 243 -28.74 -9.70 8.97
CA GLU A 243 -28.35 -8.50 9.72
C GLU A 243 -26.88 -8.48 10.22
N ASN A 244 -26.02 -9.29 9.60
CA ASN A 244 -24.59 -9.35 9.90
C ASN A 244 -23.76 -8.95 8.69
N SER A 245 -22.72 -8.17 8.93
CA SER A 245 -21.71 -7.86 7.93
C SER A 245 -20.66 -8.96 7.91
N ILE A 246 -20.54 -9.63 6.78
CA ILE A 246 -19.63 -10.77 6.58
C ILE A 246 -18.45 -10.32 5.71
N LYS A 247 -17.24 -10.43 6.24
CA LYS A 247 -16.03 -10.12 5.49
C LYS A 247 -15.60 -11.30 4.64
N VAL A 248 -15.17 -11.02 3.43
CA VAL A 248 -14.63 -12.02 2.50
C VAL A 248 -13.11 -11.95 2.49
N TRP A 249 -12.47 -13.03 2.91
CA TRP A 249 -11.01 -13.15 2.93
C TRP A 249 -10.45 -13.79 1.68
N GLN A 250 -11.16 -14.75 1.12
CA GLN A 250 -10.73 -15.48 -0.08
C GLN A 250 -11.93 -15.85 -0.92
N SER A 251 -11.80 -15.67 -2.21
CA SER A 251 -12.80 -16.03 -3.21
C SER A 251 -12.12 -16.47 -4.51
N ARG A 252 -12.88 -17.09 -5.37
CA ARG A 252 -12.47 -17.41 -6.75
C ARG A 252 -13.62 -17.18 -7.72
N VAL A 253 -13.28 -17.06 -8.97
CA VAL A 253 -14.26 -16.91 -10.05
C VAL A 253 -14.66 -18.29 -10.59
N GLU A 254 -15.95 -18.46 -10.80
CA GLU A 254 -16.51 -19.55 -11.56
C GLU A 254 -17.13 -19.01 -12.85
N ALA A 255 -16.62 -19.43 -14.00
CA ALA A 255 -17.01 -18.88 -15.30
C ALA A 255 -18.36 -19.44 -15.82
N SER A 256 -19.16 -20.09 -14.99
CA SER A 256 -20.45 -20.67 -15.37
C SER A 256 -21.49 -19.58 -15.67
N SER A 257 -22.29 -19.78 -16.72
CA SER A 257 -23.48 -18.97 -17.00
C SER A 257 -24.63 -19.32 -16.05
N HIS A 258 -25.43 -18.31 -15.68
CA HIS A 258 -26.63 -18.48 -14.89
C HIS A 258 -27.69 -17.44 -15.34
N ASP A 259 -28.95 -17.73 -15.07
CA ASP A 259 -30.07 -16.82 -15.30
C ASP A 259 -30.60 -16.20 -13.99
N ALA A 260 -29.93 -16.48 -12.86
CA ALA A 260 -30.35 -15.98 -11.56
C ALA A 260 -30.00 -14.50 -11.39
N PRO A 261 -30.82 -13.72 -10.65
CA PRO A 261 -30.48 -12.35 -10.28
C PRO A 261 -29.15 -12.30 -9.52
N ALA A 262 -28.40 -11.21 -9.71
CA ALA A 262 -27.15 -11.00 -9.00
C ALA A 262 -27.36 -11.01 -7.47
N GLY A 263 -26.45 -11.66 -6.76
CA GLY A 263 -26.55 -11.88 -5.31
C GLY A 263 -27.22 -13.19 -4.92
N THR A 264 -27.83 -13.92 -5.87
CA THR A 264 -28.49 -15.20 -5.59
C THR A 264 -27.46 -16.27 -5.25
N ILE A 265 -27.69 -17.01 -4.17
CA ILE A 265 -26.91 -18.19 -3.80
C ILE A 265 -27.31 -19.35 -4.72
N LEU A 266 -26.37 -19.79 -5.54
CA LEU A 266 -26.57 -20.88 -6.51
C LEU A 266 -26.26 -22.26 -5.91
N LYS A 267 -25.31 -22.29 -5.00
CA LYS A 267 -24.83 -23.52 -4.36
C LYS A 267 -24.12 -23.16 -3.05
N ALA A 268 -24.26 -23.98 -2.04
CA ALA A 268 -23.56 -23.81 -0.76
C ALA A 268 -23.18 -25.16 -0.21
N ASP A 269 -21.90 -25.52 -0.28
CA ASP A 269 -21.34 -26.76 0.25
C ASP A 269 -19.87 -26.58 0.66
N LYS A 270 -19.22 -27.70 0.94
CA LYS A 270 -17.81 -27.71 1.36
C LYS A 270 -16.85 -27.10 0.34
N SER A 271 -17.23 -26.99 -0.93
CA SER A 271 -16.39 -26.40 -1.98
C SER A 271 -16.49 -24.88 -2.04
N GLY A 272 -17.50 -24.30 -1.41
CA GLY A 272 -17.71 -22.86 -1.36
C GLY A 272 -19.17 -22.45 -1.34
N ILE A 273 -19.40 -21.15 -1.23
CA ILE A 273 -20.71 -20.54 -1.44
C ILE A 273 -20.65 -19.82 -2.78
N TYR A 274 -21.45 -20.31 -3.73
CA TYR A 274 -21.50 -19.83 -5.12
C TYR A 274 -22.58 -18.76 -5.23
N VAL A 275 -22.17 -17.55 -5.58
CA VAL A 275 -23.08 -16.40 -5.67
C VAL A 275 -23.11 -15.87 -7.10
N ALA A 276 -24.31 -15.73 -7.64
CA ALA A 276 -24.52 -15.11 -8.94
C ALA A 276 -24.06 -13.65 -8.95
N THR A 277 -23.37 -13.24 -9.98
CA THR A 277 -22.92 -11.86 -10.19
C THR A 277 -23.47 -11.30 -11.49
N GLY A 278 -23.14 -10.07 -11.82
CA GLY A 278 -23.53 -9.47 -13.11
C GLY A 278 -23.04 -10.26 -14.32
N HIS A 279 -21.89 -10.89 -14.20
CA HIS A 279 -21.33 -11.83 -15.16
C HIS A 279 -20.48 -12.88 -14.44
N GLY A 280 -20.79 -14.17 -14.66
CA GLY A 280 -20.14 -15.26 -13.94
C GLY A 280 -20.66 -15.42 -12.51
N SER A 281 -19.94 -16.17 -11.71
CA SER A 281 -20.24 -16.43 -10.30
C SER A 281 -19.01 -16.24 -9.45
N LEU A 282 -19.20 -15.69 -8.27
CA LEU A 282 -18.14 -15.63 -7.25
C LEU A 282 -18.31 -16.79 -6.28
N VAL A 283 -17.24 -17.50 -6.01
CA VAL A 283 -17.21 -18.58 -5.01
C VAL A 283 -16.50 -18.07 -3.78
N LEU A 284 -17.22 -17.95 -2.68
CA LEU A 284 -16.67 -17.59 -1.38
C LEU A 284 -16.00 -18.82 -0.76
N GLU A 285 -14.76 -18.70 -0.35
CA GLU A 285 -13.95 -19.79 0.19
C GLU A 285 -13.64 -19.62 1.68
N HIS A 286 -13.20 -18.40 2.08
CA HIS A 286 -12.95 -18.01 3.46
C HIS A 286 -13.69 -16.73 3.79
N ILE A 287 -14.45 -16.75 4.85
CA ILE A 287 -15.27 -15.61 5.29
C ILE A 287 -15.13 -15.41 6.80
N GLN A 288 -15.50 -14.23 7.27
CA GLN A 288 -15.43 -13.89 8.68
C GLN A 288 -16.75 -13.31 9.18
N ILE A 289 -17.34 -14.00 10.13
CA ILE A 289 -18.52 -13.55 10.88
C ILE A 289 -18.07 -12.55 11.94
N PRO A 290 -18.88 -11.53 12.29
CA PRO A 290 -18.56 -10.59 13.37
C PRO A 290 -18.19 -11.30 14.68
N GLY A 291 -17.08 -10.87 15.28
CA GLY A 291 -16.57 -11.42 16.55
C GLY A 291 -15.86 -12.79 16.44
N LYS A 292 -15.71 -13.33 15.24
CA LYS A 292 -15.02 -14.59 14.98
C LYS A 292 -13.76 -14.36 14.11
N LYS A 293 -12.92 -15.39 14.00
CA LYS A 293 -11.81 -15.42 13.05
C LYS A 293 -12.32 -15.78 11.66
N ALA A 294 -11.57 -15.40 10.63
CA ALA A 294 -11.78 -15.92 9.28
C ALA A 294 -11.67 -17.45 9.28
N MET A 295 -12.57 -18.10 8.56
CA MET A 295 -12.63 -19.56 8.49
C MET A 295 -13.11 -20.04 7.12
N PRO A 296 -12.83 -21.30 6.75
CA PRO A 296 -13.42 -21.89 5.56
C PRO A 296 -14.95 -21.84 5.62
N VAL A 297 -15.59 -21.67 4.48
CA VAL A 297 -17.06 -21.59 4.40
C VAL A 297 -17.75 -22.85 4.94
N GLN A 298 -17.11 -24.03 4.84
CA GLN A 298 -17.65 -25.25 5.44
C GLN A 298 -17.90 -25.11 6.94
N ASP A 299 -16.99 -24.49 7.68
CA ASP A 299 -17.14 -24.28 9.13
C ASP A 299 -18.29 -23.32 9.44
N VAL A 300 -18.46 -22.31 8.58
CA VAL A 300 -19.60 -21.37 8.70
C VAL A 300 -20.92 -22.09 8.41
N LEU A 301 -20.97 -22.91 7.35
CA LEU A 301 -22.17 -23.64 6.97
C LEU A 301 -22.59 -24.66 8.05
N ASN A 302 -21.65 -25.27 8.75
CA ASN A 302 -21.95 -26.21 9.85
C ASN A 302 -22.75 -25.54 10.97
N ALA A 303 -22.53 -24.25 11.21
CA ALA A 303 -23.18 -23.48 12.28
C ALA A 303 -24.29 -22.56 11.80
N ARG A 304 -24.28 -22.16 10.54
CA ARG A 304 -25.10 -21.07 9.98
C ARG A 304 -25.67 -21.39 8.60
N ALA A 305 -25.96 -22.65 8.29
CA ALA A 305 -26.46 -23.06 6.98
C ALA A 305 -27.70 -22.26 6.52
N ALA A 306 -28.58 -21.92 7.46
CA ALA A 306 -29.81 -21.15 7.18
C ALA A 306 -29.53 -19.73 6.61
N TRP A 307 -28.36 -19.17 6.84
CA TRP A 307 -27.99 -17.86 6.27
C TRP A 307 -27.71 -17.94 4.78
N PHE A 308 -27.36 -19.10 4.28
CA PHE A 308 -26.88 -19.31 2.91
C PHE A 308 -27.72 -20.33 2.13
N GLU A 309 -29.03 -20.28 2.32
CA GLU A 309 -29.93 -21.16 1.58
C GLU A 309 -29.89 -20.87 0.08
N VAL A 310 -29.82 -21.94 -0.72
CA VAL A 310 -29.84 -21.82 -2.19
C VAL A 310 -31.14 -21.11 -2.64
N GLY A 311 -30.97 -20.14 -3.52
CA GLY A 311 -32.05 -19.30 -4.04
C GLY A 311 -32.29 -18.03 -3.21
N SER A 312 -31.71 -17.88 -2.03
CA SER A 312 -31.73 -16.60 -1.27
C SER A 312 -30.79 -15.59 -1.93
N VAL A 313 -31.06 -14.30 -1.71
CA VAL A 313 -30.32 -13.19 -2.33
C VAL A 313 -29.56 -12.42 -1.25
N LEU A 314 -28.24 -12.32 -1.43
CA LEU A 314 -27.37 -11.50 -0.59
C LEU A 314 -27.44 -10.03 -0.98
N SER A 315 -27.19 -9.15 -0.01
CA SER A 315 -27.19 -7.69 -0.22
C SER A 315 -25.84 -7.02 0.09
#